data_226d012521c37d8fc902571ebe1cdd87
#
_entry.id   226d012521c37d8fc902571ebe1cdd87
#
_cell.length_a   1.000
_cell.length_b   1.000
_cell.length_c   1.000
_cell.angle_alpha   90.00
_cell.angle_beta   90.00
_cell.angle_gamma   90.00
#
_symmetry.space_group_name_H-M   'P 1'
#
loop_
_entity.id
_entity.type
_entity.pdbx_description
1 polymer ?
#
loop_
_entity_poly.entity_id
_entity_poly.type
_entity_poly.pdbx_seq_one_letter_code
_entity_poly.pdbx_strand_id
1 'polypeptide(L)'
;MPKIKKAGGTAERRQRLLDLTVGKWVSQAISVCAELGIADILKDGPRSAAEIATITGASEDAMFRLLRALASLGLLSSEAQHFALTEIGEYLRSDISGSLRGWARSVGHDMTWRPWGELAHSVRTGKPAFDHVFGEPTFEYLRRNADAAAILNEAMTSISSIDACAVVEAYDFSSIGTLVDVGGGHGLLLATVLRANQSVRGVLFELPHAIDGAAALLKREGVADRCEIMSGDFFRSVPEGGDAYMMKLVIHDWDSDRALQILRNCHRAMRASGRLIVVDCVLQPGDEPDPGKFIDLNMLVMTTGGRERCEPEFRDLFAKAGFELTRIVPTATPKSVIEGVRL
;
A
#
# COMPACT_ATOMS: atom_id res chain seq x y z
N MET A 1 -7.12 12.91 1.45
CA MET A 1 -7.12 13.94 2.51
C MET A 1 -8.28 14.91 2.31
N PRO A 2 -8.98 15.40 3.37
CA PRO A 2 -10.00 16.41 3.19
C PRO A 2 -9.38 17.67 2.60
N LYS A 3 -10.01 18.24 1.56
CA LYS A 3 -9.58 19.51 0.93
C LYS A 3 -9.39 20.56 2.02
N ILE A 4 -8.21 21.15 2.12
CA ILE A 4 -7.92 22.23 3.08
C ILE A 4 -8.71 23.45 2.60
N LYS A 5 -9.92 23.66 3.14
CA LYS A 5 -10.61 24.95 3.01
C LYS A 5 -9.72 26.01 3.63
N LYS A 6 -9.56 27.16 2.97
CA LYS A 6 -8.89 28.34 3.58
C LYS A 6 -9.58 28.59 4.92
N ALA A 7 -8.82 28.47 6.01
CA ALA A 7 -9.36 28.56 7.35
C ALA A 7 -9.92 29.96 7.59
N GLY A 8 -11.11 30.05 8.18
CA GLY A 8 -11.79 31.27 8.56
C GLY A 8 -11.07 32.08 9.65
N GLY A 9 -11.77 32.50 10.74
CA GLY A 9 -11.19 33.29 11.83
C GLY A 9 -10.10 32.58 12.65
N THR A 10 -9.44 33.31 13.54
CA THR A 10 -8.33 32.82 14.38
C THR A 10 -8.68 31.57 15.19
N ALA A 11 -9.90 31.48 15.74
CA ALA A 11 -10.37 30.35 16.53
C ALA A 11 -10.46 29.07 15.67
N GLU A 12 -10.98 29.17 14.44
CA GLU A 12 -11.12 28.05 13.51
C GLU A 12 -9.74 27.50 13.09
N ARG A 13 -8.75 28.37 12.88
CA ARG A 13 -7.37 27.95 12.56
C ARG A 13 -6.73 27.19 13.72
N ARG A 14 -6.92 27.64 14.95
CA ARG A 14 -6.43 26.94 16.15
C ARG A 14 -7.10 25.57 16.30
N GLN A 15 -8.42 25.51 16.16
CA GLN A 15 -9.14 24.25 16.22
C GLN A 15 -8.64 23.27 15.13
N ARG A 16 -8.47 23.75 13.90
CA ARG A 16 -7.93 22.91 12.82
C ARG A 16 -6.54 22.34 13.13
N LEU A 17 -5.66 23.12 13.74
CA LEU A 17 -4.34 22.62 14.16
C LEU A 17 -4.47 21.55 15.26
N LEU A 18 -5.36 21.74 16.24
CA LEU A 18 -5.64 20.75 17.27
C LEU A 18 -6.16 19.46 16.64
N ASP A 19 -7.12 19.52 15.72
CA ASP A 19 -7.68 18.37 15.03
C ASP A 19 -6.59 17.57 14.27
N LEU A 20 -5.67 18.26 13.62
CA LEU A 20 -4.54 17.61 12.93
C LEU A 20 -3.57 16.92 13.90
N THR A 21 -3.32 17.52 15.08
CA THR A 21 -2.37 16.96 16.05
C THR A 21 -2.88 15.69 16.76
N VAL A 22 -4.19 15.51 16.85
CA VAL A 22 -4.80 14.30 17.46
C VAL A 22 -5.06 13.17 16.46
N GLY A 23 -4.69 13.34 15.21
CA GLY A 23 -4.89 12.33 14.15
C GLY A 23 -4.37 10.93 14.51
N LYS A 24 -3.29 10.85 15.29
CA LYS A 24 -2.75 9.57 15.80
C LYS A 24 -3.75 8.81 16.70
N TRP A 25 -4.61 9.49 17.44
CA TRP A 25 -5.63 8.83 18.27
C TRP A 25 -6.70 8.17 17.41
N VAL A 26 -7.07 8.83 16.32
CA VAL A 26 -8.01 8.30 15.32
C VAL A 26 -7.44 7.03 14.69
N SER A 27 -6.21 7.10 14.19
CA SER A 27 -5.54 5.95 13.57
C SER A 27 -5.46 4.76 14.52
N GLN A 28 -5.10 5.00 15.80
CA GLN A 28 -4.99 3.92 16.78
C GLN A 28 -6.34 3.33 17.16
N ALA A 29 -7.40 4.13 17.29
CA ALA A 29 -8.74 3.63 17.57
C ALA A 29 -9.25 2.72 16.42
N ILE A 30 -9.00 3.10 15.17
CA ILE A 30 -9.36 2.29 14.00
C ILE A 30 -8.53 1.01 13.96
N SER A 31 -7.23 1.09 14.27
CA SER A 31 -6.36 -0.08 14.31
C SER A 31 -6.81 -1.10 15.36
N VAL A 32 -7.15 -0.65 16.57
CA VAL A 32 -7.67 -1.52 17.64
C VAL A 32 -9.02 -2.15 17.25
N CYS A 33 -9.89 -1.40 16.58
CA CYS A 33 -11.14 -1.93 16.03
C CYS A 33 -10.88 -3.09 15.05
N ALA A 34 -9.92 -2.91 14.13
CA ALA A 34 -9.54 -3.91 13.14
C ALA A 34 -8.84 -5.12 13.78
N GLU A 35 -7.98 -4.91 14.78
CA GLU A 35 -7.26 -5.97 15.51
C GLU A 35 -8.23 -6.85 16.30
N LEU A 36 -9.16 -6.25 17.02
CA LEU A 36 -10.18 -6.98 17.79
C LEU A 36 -11.28 -7.60 16.91
N GLY A 37 -11.28 -7.37 15.59
CA GLY A 37 -12.27 -7.90 14.67
C GLY A 37 -13.69 -7.38 14.92
N ILE A 38 -13.83 -6.17 15.43
CA ILE A 38 -15.15 -5.59 15.81
C ILE A 38 -16.10 -5.55 14.62
N ALA A 39 -15.59 -5.25 13.43
CA ALA A 39 -16.42 -5.24 12.22
C ALA A 39 -16.97 -6.63 11.87
N ASP A 40 -16.16 -7.69 12.04
CA ASP A 40 -16.62 -9.06 11.82
C ASP A 40 -17.65 -9.50 12.87
N ILE A 41 -17.55 -9.01 14.10
CA ILE A 41 -18.53 -9.27 15.17
C ILE A 41 -19.88 -8.59 14.87
N LEU A 42 -19.83 -7.40 14.25
CA LEU A 42 -21.01 -6.58 13.93
C LEU A 42 -21.66 -6.90 12.58
N LYS A 43 -21.08 -7.78 11.76
CA LYS A 43 -21.58 -8.06 10.41
C LYS A 43 -23.00 -8.62 10.34
N ASP A 44 -23.41 -9.33 11.39
CA ASP A 44 -24.72 -9.98 11.46
C ASP A 44 -25.77 -9.11 12.18
N GLY A 45 -25.44 -7.89 12.55
CA GLY A 45 -26.36 -6.94 13.16
C GLY A 45 -25.81 -6.18 14.37
N PRO A 46 -26.60 -5.27 14.93
CA PRO A 46 -26.20 -4.45 16.06
C PRO A 46 -25.92 -5.26 17.33
N ARG A 47 -24.91 -4.84 18.11
CA ARG A 47 -24.56 -5.41 19.40
C ARG A 47 -24.26 -4.34 20.43
N SER A 48 -24.49 -4.67 21.71
CA SER A 48 -24.09 -3.84 22.84
C SER A 48 -22.56 -3.91 23.08
N ALA A 49 -22.00 -2.92 23.78
CA ALA A 49 -20.62 -2.95 24.22
C ALA A 49 -20.30 -4.15 25.13
N ALA A 50 -21.21 -4.56 25.98
CA ALA A 50 -21.06 -5.73 26.85
C ALA A 50 -20.91 -7.03 26.06
N GLU A 51 -21.72 -7.24 25.00
CA GLU A 51 -21.61 -8.41 24.13
C GLU A 51 -20.29 -8.45 23.39
N ILE A 52 -19.84 -7.31 22.79
CA ILE A 52 -18.57 -7.21 22.07
C ILE A 52 -17.40 -7.40 23.03
N ALA A 53 -17.46 -6.82 24.24
CA ALA A 53 -16.44 -6.99 25.28
C ALA A 53 -16.31 -8.46 25.71
N THR A 54 -17.43 -9.17 25.87
CA THR A 54 -17.42 -10.60 26.17
C THR A 54 -16.74 -11.43 25.08
N ILE A 55 -17.07 -11.16 23.81
CA ILE A 55 -16.49 -11.88 22.66
C ILE A 55 -14.98 -11.64 22.54
N THR A 56 -14.54 -10.39 22.77
CA THR A 56 -13.14 -9.97 22.61
C THR A 56 -12.28 -10.15 23.87
N GLY A 57 -12.89 -10.52 25.00
CA GLY A 57 -12.18 -10.57 26.29
C GLY A 57 -11.79 -9.19 26.84
N ALA A 58 -12.45 -8.12 26.40
CA ALA A 58 -12.13 -6.74 26.79
C ALA A 58 -12.96 -6.26 28.00
N SER A 59 -12.57 -5.11 28.57
CA SER A 59 -13.38 -4.40 29.57
C SER A 59 -14.60 -3.73 28.90
N GLU A 60 -15.80 -3.93 29.45
CA GLU A 60 -17.03 -3.35 28.91
C GLU A 60 -16.97 -1.81 28.84
N ASP A 61 -16.54 -1.14 29.91
CA ASP A 61 -16.41 0.33 29.94
C ASP A 61 -15.44 0.83 28.89
N ALA A 62 -14.27 0.18 28.75
CA ALA A 62 -13.28 0.54 27.75
C ALA A 62 -13.81 0.30 26.33
N MET A 63 -14.50 -0.82 26.11
CA MET A 63 -15.13 -1.14 24.83
C MET A 63 -16.20 -0.09 24.48
N PHE A 64 -17.07 0.26 25.40
CA PHE A 64 -18.08 1.30 25.17
C PHE A 64 -17.44 2.64 24.76
N ARG A 65 -16.35 3.03 25.41
CA ARG A 65 -15.61 4.27 25.07
C ARG A 65 -15.00 4.21 23.69
N LEU A 66 -14.42 3.07 23.29
CA LEU A 66 -13.87 2.87 21.93
C LEU A 66 -14.99 2.94 20.89
N LEU A 67 -16.08 2.18 21.06
CA LEU A 67 -17.18 2.14 20.11
C LEU A 67 -17.84 3.52 19.92
N ARG A 68 -18.01 4.27 21.00
CA ARG A 68 -18.51 5.64 20.94
C ARG A 68 -17.60 6.58 20.16
N ALA A 69 -16.27 6.44 20.32
CA ALA A 69 -15.31 7.21 19.54
C ALA A 69 -15.39 6.84 18.04
N LEU A 70 -15.47 5.55 17.72
CA LEU A 70 -15.62 5.08 16.32
C LEU A 70 -16.95 5.53 15.71
N ALA A 71 -18.04 5.58 16.49
CA ALA A 71 -19.32 6.12 16.05
C ALA A 71 -19.22 7.63 15.74
N SER A 72 -18.49 8.39 16.55
CA SER A 72 -18.26 9.82 16.27
C SER A 72 -17.46 10.09 15.00
N LEU A 73 -16.72 9.10 14.51
CA LEU A 73 -16.00 9.14 13.23
C LEU A 73 -16.84 8.64 12.04
N GLY A 74 -18.08 8.18 12.29
CA GLY A 74 -18.96 7.65 11.26
C GLY A 74 -18.62 6.23 10.80
N LEU A 75 -17.76 5.51 11.53
CA LEU A 75 -17.45 4.10 11.25
C LEU A 75 -18.52 3.16 11.78
N LEU A 76 -19.15 3.56 12.88
CA LEU A 76 -20.27 2.86 13.51
C LEU A 76 -21.46 3.81 13.61
N SER A 77 -22.65 3.26 13.65
CA SER A 77 -23.86 3.93 14.14
C SER A 77 -24.16 3.45 15.56
N SER A 78 -24.88 4.25 16.34
CA SER A 78 -25.27 3.92 17.71
C SER A 78 -26.73 4.25 17.92
N GLU A 79 -27.53 3.25 18.33
CA GLU A 79 -28.93 3.40 18.70
C GLU A 79 -29.21 2.57 19.93
N ALA A 80 -29.86 3.16 20.97
CA ALA A 80 -30.21 2.50 22.23
C ALA A 80 -29.04 1.66 22.83
N GLN A 81 -27.83 2.20 22.83
CA GLN A 81 -26.59 1.59 23.31
C GLN A 81 -26.14 0.33 22.52
N HIS A 82 -26.73 0.07 21.37
CA HIS A 82 -26.25 -0.91 20.42
C HIS A 82 -25.48 -0.20 19.30
N PHE A 83 -24.42 -0.84 18.83
CA PHE A 83 -23.56 -0.36 17.76
C PHE A 83 -23.72 -1.24 16.53
N ALA A 84 -23.75 -0.63 15.35
CA ALA A 84 -23.79 -1.32 14.06
C ALA A 84 -22.78 -0.71 13.10
N LEU A 85 -22.38 -1.46 12.06
CA LEU A 85 -21.54 -0.94 11.01
C LEU A 85 -22.28 0.12 10.17
N THR A 86 -21.53 1.14 9.75
CA THR A 86 -21.94 2.04 8.65
C THR A 86 -21.33 1.52 7.34
N GLU A 87 -21.71 2.11 6.21
CA GLU A 87 -21.10 1.81 4.89
C GLU A 87 -19.57 1.94 4.89
N ILE A 88 -19.02 2.89 5.65
CA ILE A 88 -17.55 3.05 5.81
C ILE A 88 -16.99 1.96 6.73
N GLY A 89 -17.68 1.64 7.80
CA GLY A 89 -17.28 0.60 8.76
C GLY A 89 -17.23 -0.81 8.16
N GLU A 90 -18.06 -1.09 7.16
CA GLU A 90 -18.05 -2.35 6.42
C GLU A 90 -16.66 -2.67 5.83
N TYR A 91 -15.89 -1.67 5.40
CA TYR A 91 -14.54 -1.89 4.87
C TYR A 91 -13.51 -2.40 5.90
N LEU A 92 -13.86 -2.48 7.17
CA LEU A 92 -13.01 -3.13 8.20
C LEU A 92 -13.34 -4.62 8.41
N ARG A 93 -14.30 -5.19 7.69
CA ARG A 93 -14.61 -6.64 7.72
C ARG A 93 -13.53 -7.43 7.00
N SER A 94 -13.25 -8.65 7.47
CA SER A 94 -12.27 -9.56 6.86
C SER A 94 -12.80 -10.32 5.65
N ASP A 95 -14.12 -10.46 5.53
CA ASP A 95 -14.80 -11.36 4.58
C ASP A 95 -15.27 -10.66 3.29
N ILE A 96 -14.94 -9.38 3.10
CA ILE A 96 -15.33 -8.62 1.90
C ILE A 96 -14.16 -8.38 0.94
N SER A 97 -14.48 -8.25 -0.34
CA SER A 97 -13.52 -7.75 -1.33
C SER A 97 -13.23 -6.27 -1.07
N GLY A 98 -11.96 -5.85 -1.19
CA GLY A 98 -11.56 -4.47 -0.93
C GLY A 98 -11.49 -4.10 0.56
N SER A 99 -11.44 -5.09 1.45
CA SER A 99 -11.24 -4.85 2.88
C SER A 99 -9.99 -4.03 3.17
N LEU A 100 -10.14 -3.02 4.02
CA LEU A 100 -9.04 -2.21 4.55
C LEU A 100 -8.58 -2.65 5.95
N ARG A 101 -9.08 -3.79 6.44
CA ARG A 101 -8.72 -4.31 7.76
C ARG A 101 -7.23 -4.50 7.93
N GLY A 102 -6.56 -5.13 6.94
CA GLY A 102 -5.11 -5.35 6.98
C GLY A 102 -4.33 -4.03 7.05
N TRP A 103 -4.73 -3.04 6.25
CA TRP A 103 -4.13 -1.70 6.32
C TRP A 103 -4.32 -1.06 7.69
N ALA A 104 -5.55 -1.06 8.21
CA ALA A 104 -5.87 -0.49 9.52
C ALA A 104 -5.06 -1.14 10.66
N ARG A 105 -4.90 -2.46 10.64
CA ARG A 105 -4.05 -3.19 11.60
C ARG A 105 -2.59 -2.77 11.50
N SER A 106 -2.04 -2.66 10.29
CA SER A 106 -0.63 -2.35 10.08
C SER A 106 -0.25 -0.94 10.57
N VAL A 107 -1.16 0.04 10.43
CA VAL A 107 -0.92 1.43 10.86
C VAL A 107 -0.69 1.54 12.36
N GLY A 108 -1.40 0.76 13.18
CA GLY A 108 -1.24 0.76 14.65
C GLY A 108 -0.30 -0.32 15.18
N HIS A 109 0.22 -1.20 14.33
CA HIS A 109 1.15 -2.24 14.73
C HIS A 109 2.51 -1.64 15.16
N ASP A 110 3.18 -2.24 16.14
CA ASP A 110 4.46 -1.78 16.68
C ASP A 110 5.51 -1.50 15.60
N MET A 111 5.55 -2.33 14.57
CA MET A 111 6.45 -2.20 13.43
C MET A 111 6.32 -0.84 12.70
N THR A 112 5.10 -0.27 12.63
CA THR A 112 4.85 1.01 12.00
C THR A 112 4.76 2.14 13.02
N TRP A 113 4.09 1.88 14.14
CA TRP A 113 3.78 2.89 15.14
C TRP A 113 5.02 3.44 15.85
N ARG A 114 5.93 2.57 16.28
CA ARG A 114 7.14 2.97 17.02
C ARG A 114 8.11 3.80 16.16
N PRO A 115 8.45 3.41 14.91
CA PRO A 115 9.27 4.24 14.03
C PRO A 115 8.66 5.62 13.74
N TRP A 116 7.35 5.71 13.53
CA TRP A 116 6.67 6.99 13.34
C TRP A 116 6.73 7.90 14.59
N GLY A 117 6.82 7.31 15.80
CA GLY A 117 7.10 8.04 17.03
C GLY A 117 8.48 8.71 17.03
N GLU A 118 9.43 8.16 16.28
CA GLU A 118 10.81 8.62 16.13
C GLU A 118 11.08 9.38 14.81
N LEU A 119 10.04 9.92 14.15
CA LEU A 119 10.19 10.73 12.93
C LEU A 119 11.25 11.83 13.08
N ALA A 120 11.37 12.42 14.26
CA ALA A 120 12.38 13.43 14.56
C ALA A 120 13.82 12.92 14.36
N HIS A 121 14.08 11.63 14.61
CA HIS A 121 15.37 11.01 14.30
C HIS A 121 15.62 11.05 12.78
N SER A 122 14.66 10.60 11.97
CA SER A 122 14.81 10.59 10.52
C SER A 122 15.02 11.98 9.94
N VAL A 123 14.26 12.98 10.41
CA VAL A 123 14.40 14.38 9.95
C VAL A 123 15.77 14.98 10.30
N ARG A 124 16.33 14.63 11.47
CA ARG A 124 17.64 15.15 11.90
C ARG A 124 18.82 14.46 11.24
N THR A 125 18.68 13.19 10.92
CA THR A 125 19.83 12.34 10.52
C THR A 125 19.79 11.92 9.05
N GLY A 126 18.63 12.01 8.38
CA GLY A 126 18.39 11.43 7.06
C GLY A 126 18.37 9.88 7.07
N LYS A 127 18.35 9.24 8.26
CA LYS A 127 18.34 7.78 8.40
C LYS A 127 16.97 7.30 8.83
N PRO A 128 16.57 6.05 8.45
CA PRO A 128 15.29 5.49 8.86
C PRO A 128 15.15 5.42 10.39
N ALA A 129 14.01 5.87 10.89
CA ALA A 129 13.68 5.68 12.29
C ALA A 129 13.42 4.20 12.60
N PHE A 130 13.02 3.41 11.60
CA PHE A 130 12.87 1.96 11.72
C PHE A 130 14.17 1.30 12.18
N ASP A 131 15.28 1.56 11.47
CA ASP A 131 16.60 1.01 11.81
C ASP A 131 17.05 1.46 13.21
N HIS A 132 16.73 2.71 13.58
CA HIS A 132 17.02 3.22 14.93
C HIS A 132 16.25 2.49 16.03
N VAL A 133 14.97 2.16 15.79
CA VAL A 133 14.07 1.52 16.78
C VAL A 133 14.34 0.02 16.90
N PHE A 134 14.57 -0.66 15.78
CA PHE A 134 14.67 -2.13 15.74
C PHE A 134 16.11 -2.65 15.54
N GLY A 135 17.08 -1.79 15.25
CA GLY A 135 18.50 -2.15 15.12
C GLY A 135 18.86 -2.80 13.78
N GLU A 136 17.91 -2.93 12.86
CA GLU A 136 18.11 -3.53 11.54
C GLU A 136 17.12 -2.94 10.51
N PRO A 137 17.44 -3.02 9.20
CA PRO A 137 16.53 -2.54 8.13
C PRO A 137 15.21 -3.31 8.10
N THR A 138 14.15 -2.64 7.64
CA THR A 138 12.77 -3.16 7.60
C THR A 138 12.68 -4.54 6.96
N PHE A 139 13.26 -4.75 5.78
CA PHE A 139 13.15 -6.04 5.08
C PHE A 139 13.92 -7.17 5.77
N GLU A 140 15.02 -6.87 6.47
CA GLU A 140 15.72 -7.84 7.30
C GLU A 140 14.92 -8.23 8.55
N TYR A 141 14.30 -7.24 9.19
CA TYR A 141 13.38 -7.46 10.31
C TYR A 141 12.20 -8.34 9.91
N LEU A 142 11.55 -8.07 8.78
CA LEU A 142 10.42 -8.85 8.27
C LEU A 142 10.81 -10.29 7.94
N ARG A 143 12.00 -10.53 7.42
CA ARG A 143 12.51 -11.88 7.15
C ARG A 143 12.63 -12.73 8.42
N ARG A 144 12.83 -12.11 9.59
CA ARG A 144 12.98 -12.77 10.90
C ARG A 144 11.70 -12.79 11.73
N ASN A 145 10.73 -11.96 11.39
CA ASN A 145 9.49 -11.76 12.16
C ASN A 145 8.26 -12.08 11.30
N ALA A 146 7.89 -13.37 11.25
CA ALA A 146 6.82 -13.86 10.40
C ALA A 146 5.46 -13.18 10.65
N ASP A 147 5.13 -12.86 11.91
CA ASP A 147 3.88 -12.18 12.27
C ASP A 147 3.83 -10.75 11.71
N ALA A 148 4.94 -10.01 11.82
CA ALA A 148 5.06 -8.67 11.24
C ALA A 148 4.99 -8.72 9.70
N ALA A 149 5.64 -9.70 9.09
CA ALA A 149 5.57 -9.92 7.64
C ALA A 149 4.14 -10.23 7.18
N ALA A 150 3.41 -11.07 7.92
CA ALA A 150 2.01 -11.40 7.60
C ALA A 150 1.11 -10.16 7.67
N ILE A 151 1.26 -9.32 8.70
CA ILE A 151 0.51 -8.06 8.84
C ILE A 151 0.83 -7.10 7.69
N LEU A 152 2.10 -6.95 7.30
CA LEU A 152 2.46 -6.11 6.17
C LEU A 152 1.89 -6.66 4.86
N ASN A 153 1.98 -7.96 4.62
CA ASN A 153 1.43 -8.58 3.42
C ASN A 153 -0.10 -8.42 3.33
N GLU A 154 -0.82 -8.55 4.46
CA GLU A 154 -2.25 -8.29 4.52
C GLU A 154 -2.55 -6.81 4.18
N ALA A 155 -1.75 -5.88 4.72
CA ALA A 155 -1.89 -4.46 4.45
C ALA A 155 -1.63 -4.12 2.97
N MET A 156 -0.58 -4.67 2.38
CA MET A 156 -0.25 -4.47 0.96
C MET A 156 -1.34 -5.07 0.05
N THR A 157 -1.91 -6.21 0.41
CA THR A 157 -3.05 -6.80 -0.31
C THR A 157 -4.28 -5.90 -0.24
N SER A 158 -4.59 -5.31 0.93
CA SER A 158 -5.68 -4.36 1.11
C SER A 158 -5.54 -3.15 0.17
N ILE A 159 -4.37 -2.52 0.15
CA ILE A 159 -4.10 -1.35 -0.71
C ILE A 159 -4.09 -1.77 -2.19
N SER A 160 -3.47 -2.92 -2.51
CA SER A 160 -3.40 -3.41 -3.89
C SER A 160 -4.78 -3.68 -4.49
N SER A 161 -5.79 -4.03 -3.68
CA SER A 161 -7.15 -4.27 -4.18
C SER A 161 -7.79 -2.99 -4.77
N ILE A 162 -7.50 -1.83 -4.18
CA ILE A 162 -7.97 -0.54 -4.67
C ILE A 162 -7.14 -0.09 -5.87
N ASP A 163 -5.82 -0.15 -5.74
CA ASP A 163 -4.91 0.31 -6.78
C ASP A 163 -5.05 -0.50 -8.07
N ALA A 164 -5.24 -1.83 -7.98
CA ALA A 164 -5.31 -2.71 -9.14
C ALA A 164 -6.48 -2.36 -10.07
N CYS A 165 -7.67 -2.10 -9.50
CA CYS A 165 -8.82 -1.66 -10.29
C CYS A 165 -8.53 -0.32 -10.96
N ALA A 166 -8.04 0.66 -10.21
CA ALA A 166 -7.75 1.99 -10.72
C ALA A 166 -6.67 2.00 -11.81
N VAL A 167 -5.67 1.12 -11.70
CA VAL A 167 -4.62 0.95 -12.73
C VAL A 167 -5.19 0.37 -14.01
N VAL A 168 -6.01 -0.68 -13.93
CA VAL A 168 -6.61 -1.34 -15.10
C VAL A 168 -7.63 -0.44 -15.79
N GLU A 169 -8.34 0.40 -15.05
CA GLU A 169 -9.25 1.40 -15.62
C GLU A 169 -8.50 2.54 -16.34
N ALA A 170 -7.32 2.92 -15.83
CA ALA A 170 -6.56 4.06 -16.36
C ALA A 170 -5.63 3.69 -17.51
N TYR A 171 -5.15 2.45 -17.61
CA TYR A 171 -4.11 2.05 -18.54
C TYR A 171 -4.50 0.83 -19.37
N ASP A 172 -4.27 0.92 -20.69
CA ASP A 172 -4.56 -0.16 -21.65
C ASP A 172 -3.41 -1.17 -21.74
N PHE A 173 -3.66 -2.39 -21.25
CA PHE A 173 -2.73 -3.51 -21.30
C PHE A 173 -2.96 -4.43 -22.53
N SER A 174 -3.95 -4.19 -23.37
CA SER A 174 -4.41 -5.11 -24.42
C SER A 174 -3.37 -5.45 -25.49
N SER A 175 -2.40 -4.55 -25.70
CA SER A 175 -1.31 -4.72 -26.67
C SER A 175 -0.10 -5.52 -26.12
N ILE A 176 -0.14 -5.95 -24.86
CA ILE A 176 0.95 -6.68 -24.21
C ILE A 176 0.70 -8.18 -24.38
N GLY A 177 1.69 -8.92 -24.87
CA GLY A 177 1.64 -10.38 -24.97
C GLY A 177 2.02 -11.03 -23.64
N THR A 178 3.22 -10.73 -23.13
CA THR A 178 3.74 -11.24 -21.84
C THR A 178 4.08 -10.09 -20.91
N LEU A 179 3.40 -10.04 -19.76
CA LEU A 179 3.61 -9.07 -18.68
C LEU A 179 4.37 -9.71 -17.53
N VAL A 180 5.53 -9.18 -17.19
CA VAL A 180 6.32 -9.59 -16.01
C VAL A 180 6.03 -8.62 -14.87
N ASP A 181 5.48 -9.11 -13.77
CA ASP A 181 5.23 -8.33 -12.54
C ASP A 181 6.39 -8.52 -11.57
N VAL A 182 7.25 -7.52 -11.47
CA VAL A 182 8.52 -7.55 -10.72
C VAL A 182 8.27 -7.04 -9.30
N GLY A 183 8.47 -7.88 -8.30
CA GLY A 183 8.13 -7.56 -6.92
C GLY A 183 6.61 -7.54 -6.72
N GLY A 184 5.89 -8.43 -7.40
CA GLY A 184 4.43 -8.41 -7.46
C GLY A 184 3.71 -8.94 -6.20
N GLY A 185 4.46 -9.37 -5.17
CA GLY A 185 3.89 -9.96 -3.95
C GLY A 185 3.03 -11.17 -4.26
N HIS A 186 1.77 -11.18 -3.82
CA HIS A 186 0.82 -12.27 -4.13
C HIS A 186 0.23 -12.20 -5.56
N GLY A 187 0.57 -11.18 -6.37
CA GLY A 187 0.15 -11.08 -7.77
C GLY A 187 -1.26 -10.51 -8.00
N LEU A 188 -1.84 -9.75 -7.05
CA LEU A 188 -3.20 -9.23 -7.21
C LEU A 188 -3.34 -8.24 -8.37
N LEU A 189 -2.38 -7.34 -8.57
CA LEU A 189 -2.39 -6.42 -9.70
C LEU A 189 -2.28 -7.20 -11.01
N LEU A 190 -1.33 -8.13 -11.11
CA LEU A 190 -1.18 -8.99 -12.29
C LEU A 190 -2.46 -9.77 -12.57
N ALA A 191 -3.07 -10.39 -11.57
CA ALA A 191 -4.33 -11.13 -11.72
C ALA A 191 -5.45 -10.23 -12.25
N THR A 192 -5.55 -8.99 -11.76
CA THR A 192 -6.57 -8.03 -12.23
C THR A 192 -6.33 -7.64 -13.69
N VAL A 193 -5.07 -7.41 -14.09
CA VAL A 193 -4.71 -7.15 -15.51
C VAL A 193 -5.07 -8.35 -16.38
N LEU A 194 -4.73 -9.58 -15.97
CA LEU A 194 -5.01 -10.80 -16.73
C LEU A 194 -6.51 -11.07 -16.87
N ARG A 195 -7.31 -10.76 -15.85
CA ARG A 195 -8.79 -10.88 -15.94
C ARG A 195 -9.38 -9.92 -16.94
N ALA A 196 -8.90 -8.69 -16.96
CA ALA A 196 -9.38 -7.66 -17.91
C ALA A 196 -8.88 -7.91 -19.34
N ASN A 197 -7.76 -8.63 -19.53
CA ASN A 197 -7.08 -8.82 -20.81
C ASN A 197 -6.82 -10.31 -21.08
N GLN A 198 -7.74 -10.98 -21.78
CA GLN A 198 -7.70 -12.44 -21.99
C GLN A 198 -6.50 -12.92 -22.82
N SER A 199 -5.93 -12.08 -23.68
CA SER A 199 -4.77 -12.40 -24.52
C SER A 199 -3.44 -12.29 -23.79
N VAL A 200 -3.39 -11.59 -22.67
CA VAL A 200 -2.15 -11.34 -21.90
C VAL A 200 -1.77 -12.58 -21.08
N ARG A 201 -0.51 -12.94 -21.10
CA ARG A 201 0.10 -13.92 -20.20
C ARG A 201 0.91 -13.19 -19.14
N GLY A 202 0.94 -13.71 -17.93
CA GLY A 202 1.63 -13.12 -16.79
C GLY A 202 2.84 -13.96 -16.34
N VAL A 203 3.85 -13.28 -15.85
CA VAL A 203 4.93 -13.88 -15.05
C VAL A 203 4.99 -13.11 -13.75
N LEU A 204 4.63 -13.74 -12.65
CA LEU A 204 4.80 -13.17 -11.31
C LEU A 204 6.22 -13.47 -10.81
N PHE A 205 6.99 -12.43 -10.52
CA PHE A 205 8.37 -12.57 -10.05
C PHE A 205 8.54 -11.91 -8.68
N GLU A 206 8.91 -12.72 -7.67
CA GLU A 206 9.00 -12.27 -6.29
C GLU A 206 10.03 -13.09 -5.50
N LEU A 207 10.43 -12.61 -4.32
CA LEU A 207 11.28 -13.37 -3.39
C LEU A 207 10.58 -14.64 -2.89
N PRO A 208 11.32 -15.76 -2.67
CA PRO A 208 10.70 -17.04 -2.29
C PRO A 208 9.77 -16.96 -1.07
N HIS A 209 10.12 -16.16 -0.07
CA HIS A 209 9.32 -16.03 1.16
C HIS A 209 8.13 -15.06 1.02
N ALA A 210 8.10 -14.21 0.00
CA ALA A 210 7.02 -13.26 -0.24
C ALA A 210 5.99 -13.78 -1.25
N ILE A 211 6.34 -14.83 -1.99
CA ILE A 211 5.48 -15.44 -3.01
C ILE A 211 4.49 -16.46 -2.43
N ASP A 212 4.63 -16.81 -1.15
CA ASP A 212 3.73 -17.72 -0.47
C ASP A 212 2.28 -17.21 -0.52
N GLY A 213 1.36 -18.09 -0.93
CA GLY A 213 -0.05 -17.72 -1.14
C GLY A 213 -0.40 -17.22 -2.55
N ALA A 214 0.58 -16.86 -3.39
CA ALA A 214 0.33 -16.36 -4.75
C ALA A 214 -0.45 -17.38 -5.61
N ALA A 215 -0.09 -18.65 -5.57
CA ALA A 215 -0.79 -19.70 -6.32
C ALA A 215 -2.27 -19.81 -5.94
N ALA A 216 -2.60 -19.69 -4.65
CA ALA A 216 -3.97 -19.71 -4.17
C ALA A 216 -4.76 -18.47 -4.65
N LEU A 217 -4.13 -17.29 -4.61
CA LEU A 217 -4.72 -16.06 -5.12
C LEU A 217 -4.99 -16.15 -6.63
N LEU A 218 -4.00 -16.51 -7.44
CA LEU A 218 -4.14 -16.61 -8.89
C LEU A 218 -5.22 -17.64 -9.30
N LYS A 219 -5.34 -18.74 -8.57
CA LYS A 219 -6.40 -19.74 -8.75
C LYS A 219 -7.77 -19.16 -8.40
N ARG A 220 -7.89 -18.46 -7.29
CA ARG A 220 -9.15 -17.81 -6.87
C ARG A 220 -9.59 -16.76 -7.88
N GLU A 221 -8.64 -16.00 -8.44
CA GLU A 221 -8.90 -14.99 -9.47
C GLU A 221 -9.12 -15.59 -10.88
N GLY A 222 -8.99 -16.92 -11.05
CA GLY A 222 -9.26 -17.62 -12.31
C GLY A 222 -8.24 -17.35 -13.43
N VAL A 223 -6.97 -17.06 -13.08
CA VAL A 223 -5.92 -16.70 -14.04
C VAL A 223 -4.68 -17.59 -13.96
N ALA A 224 -4.70 -18.64 -13.11
CA ALA A 224 -3.55 -19.50 -12.86
C ALA A 224 -3.02 -20.22 -14.11
N ASP A 225 -3.87 -20.51 -15.08
CA ASP A 225 -3.52 -21.14 -16.35
C ASP A 225 -2.74 -20.23 -17.32
N ARG A 226 -2.76 -18.92 -17.05
CA ARG A 226 -2.08 -17.90 -17.86
C ARG A 226 -1.00 -17.15 -17.09
N CYS A 227 -0.67 -17.57 -15.87
CA CYS A 227 0.31 -16.93 -15.02
C CYS A 227 1.36 -17.92 -14.53
N GLU A 228 2.60 -17.68 -14.91
CA GLU A 228 3.75 -18.40 -14.36
C GLU A 228 4.22 -17.71 -13.08
N ILE A 229 4.62 -18.52 -12.07
CA ILE A 229 5.20 -18.01 -10.82
C ILE A 229 6.67 -18.33 -10.81
N MET A 230 7.52 -17.31 -10.71
CA MET A 230 8.97 -17.45 -10.65
C MET A 230 9.51 -16.75 -9.40
N SER A 231 10.42 -17.41 -8.68
CA SER A 231 11.08 -16.80 -7.53
C SER A 231 12.49 -16.34 -7.85
N GLY A 232 12.89 -15.18 -7.32
CA GLY A 232 14.22 -14.64 -7.49
C GLY A 232 14.41 -13.27 -6.86
N ASP A 233 15.59 -12.71 -7.07
CA ASP A 233 15.99 -11.41 -6.56
C ASP A 233 16.17 -10.43 -7.74
N PHE A 234 15.32 -9.41 -7.81
CA PHE A 234 15.35 -8.40 -8.88
C PHE A 234 16.64 -7.56 -8.89
N PHE A 235 17.42 -7.56 -7.81
CA PHE A 235 18.76 -6.96 -7.82
C PHE A 235 19.77 -7.80 -8.59
N ARG A 236 19.54 -9.10 -8.76
CA ARG A 236 20.40 -9.99 -9.54
C ARG A 236 19.95 -10.09 -10.99
N SER A 237 18.71 -10.46 -11.20
CA SER A 237 18.10 -10.61 -12.53
C SER A 237 16.58 -10.63 -12.42
N VAL A 238 15.90 -10.46 -13.54
CA VAL A 238 14.45 -10.66 -13.70
C VAL A 238 14.20 -11.63 -14.85
N PRO A 239 13.02 -12.28 -14.94
CA PRO A 239 12.67 -13.18 -16.04
C PRO A 239 12.84 -12.52 -17.41
N GLU A 240 13.38 -13.23 -18.39
CA GLU A 240 13.67 -12.71 -19.73
C GLU A 240 12.47 -12.84 -20.68
N GLY A 241 12.45 -12.00 -21.72
CA GLY A 241 11.54 -12.11 -22.86
C GLY A 241 10.15 -11.53 -22.66
N GLY A 242 9.92 -10.74 -21.60
CA GLY A 242 8.69 -9.98 -21.43
C GLY A 242 8.49 -8.88 -22.46
N ASP A 243 7.25 -8.67 -22.89
CA ASP A 243 6.85 -7.52 -23.71
C ASP A 243 6.67 -6.27 -22.85
N ALA A 244 6.34 -6.46 -21.57
CA ALA A 244 6.33 -5.38 -20.58
C ALA A 244 6.79 -5.88 -19.20
N TYR A 245 7.43 -4.98 -18.46
CA TYR A 245 7.84 -5.19 -17.07
C TYR A 245 7.11 -4.18 -16.21
N MET A 246 6.28 -4.68 -15.32
CA MET A 246 5.49 -3.89 -14.38
C MET A 246 6.08 -4.02 -12.97
N MET A 247 6.02 -2.95 -12.21
CA MET A 247 6.32 -2.96 -10.78
C MET A 247 5.46 -1.91 -10.07
N LYS A 248 4.86 -2.30 -8.95
CA LYS A 248 4.02 -1.43 -8.14
C LYS A 248 4.57 -1.29 -6.73
N LEU A 249 4.84 -0.04 -6.30
CA LEU A 249 5.39 0.25 -4.98
C LEU A 249 6.70 -0.52 -4.72
N VAL A 250 7.59 -0.56 -5.73
CA VAL A 250 8.92 -1.19 -5.64
C VAL A 250 10.01 -0.14 -5.69
N ILE A 251 9.95 0.76 -6.68
CA ILE A 251 11.02 1.75 -6.91
C ILE A 251 11.13 2.75 -5.77
N HIS A 252 10.03 3.04 -5.09
CA HIS A 252 10.00 3.96 -3.98
C HIS A 252 10.69 3.44 -2.70
N ASP A 253 10.88 2.13 -2.56
CA ASP A 253 11.56 1.55 -1.40
C ASP A 253 13.08 1.76 -1.41
N TRP A 254 13.64 2.22 -2.54
CA TRP A 254 15.05 2.22 -2.80
C TRP A 254 15.61 3.61 -3.15
N ASP A 255 16.88 3.82 -2.77
CA ASP A 255 17.66 4.93 -3.27
C ASP A 255 17.82 4.88 -4.80
N SER A 256 18.35 5.95 -5.39
CA SER A 256 18.45 6.07 -6.85
C SER A 256 19.38 5.03 -7.48
N ASP A 257 20.43 4.60 -6.80
CA ASP A 257 21.39 3.62 -7.34
C ASP A 257 20.78 2.22 -7.38
N ARG A 258 20.11 1.82 -6.32
CA ARG A 258 19.38 0.54 -6.24
C ARG A 258 18.20 0.51 -7.20
N ALA A 259 17.40 1.58 -7.24
CA ALA A 259 16.31 1.73 -8.20
C ALA A 259 16.84 1.59 -9.64
N LEU A 260 17.96 2.24 -9.96
CA LEU A 260 18.61 2.14 -11.27
C LEU A 260 19.07 0.71 -11.58
N GLN A 261 19.58 -0.02 -10.60
CA GLN A 261 19.97 -1.43 -10.76
C GLN A 261 18.79 -2.30 -11.17
N ILE A 262 17.64 -2.15 -10.50
CA ILE A 262 16.41 -2.88 -10.83
C ILE A 262 15.97 -2.58 -12.26
N LEU A 263 15.88 -1.29 -12.62
CA LEU A 263 15.45 -0.86 -13.94
C LEU A 263 16.39 -1.35 -15.06
N ARG A 264 17.70 -1.36 -14.82
CA ARG A 264 18.70 -1.91 -15.77
C ARG A 264 18.55 -3.42 -15.92
N ASN A 265 18.19 -4.14 -14.88
CA ASN A 265 17.89 -5.58 -14.98
C ASN A 265 16.66 -5.81 -15.87
N CYS A 266 15.59 -5.03 -15.69
CA CYS A 266 14.42 -5.06 -16.56
C CYS A 266 14.78 -4.70 -18.00
N HIS A 267 15.58 -3.65 -18.22
CA HIS A 267 16.04 -3.24 -19.57
C HIS A 267 16.78 -4.36 -20.29
N ARG A 268 17.66 -5.09 -19.61
CA ARG A 268 18.42 -6.21 -20.21
C ARG A 268 17.52 -7.40 -20.55
N ALA A 269 16.54 -7.68 -19.72
CA ALA A 269 15.67 -8.86 -19.84
C ALA A 269 14.53 -8.69 -20.85
N MET A 270 14.06 -7.46 -21.08
CA MET A 270 12.91 -7.21 -21.96
C MET A 270 13.23 -7.29 -23.44
N ARG A 271 12.21 -7.56 -24.24
CA ARG A 271 12.29 -7.53 -25.72
C ARG A 271 12.64 -6.12 -26.22
N ALA A 272 13.14 -6.03 -27.46
CA ALA A 272 13.57 -4.75 -28.05
C ALA A 272 12.45 -3.69 -28.07
N SER A 273 11.20 -4.09 -28.30
CA SER A 273 10.02 -3.20 -28.28
C SER A 273 9.33 -3.16 -26.91
N GLY A 274 10.02 -3.59 -25.86
CA GLY A 274 9.43 -3.75 -24.53
C GLY A 274 9.10 -2.43 -23.84
N ARG A 275 8.17 -2.49 -22.91
CA ARG A 275 7.72 -1.35 -22.09
C ARG A 275 8.05 -1.56 -20.63
N LEU A 276 8.45 -0.49 -19.95
CA LEU A 276 8.53 -0.41 -18.50
C LEU A 276 7.28 0.28 -17.98
N ILE A 277 6.64 -0.30 -16.97
CA ILE A 277 5.41 0.20 -16.34
C ILE A 277 5.67 0.27 -14.84
N VAL A 278 5.86 1.47 -14.31
CA VAL A 278 6.00 1.71 -12.87
C VAL A 278 4.69 2.27 -12.34
N VAL A 279 4.18 1.72 -11.25
CA VAL A 279 2.97 2.18 -10.57
C VAL A 279 3.37 2.71 -9.20
N ASP A 280 3.57 4.01 -9.11
CA ASP A 280 4.04 4.71 -7.91
C ASP A 280 3.38 6.09 -7.76
N CYS A 281 3.57 6.74 -6.62
CA CYS A 281 3.20 8.14 -6.47
C CYS A 281 4.13 9.02 -7.29
N VAL A 282 3.56 10.03 -7.96
CA VAL A 282 4.32 11.09 -8.61
C VAL A 282 4.08 12.38 -7.86
N LEU A 283 5.08 12.82 -7.10
CA LEU A 283 4.96 14.02 -6.27
C LEU A 283 4.67 15.25 -7.11
N GLN A 284 3.61 15.96 -6.75
CA GLN A 284 3.26 17.23 -7.38
C GLN A 284 4.01 18.39 -6.71
N PRO A 285 4.50 19.36 -7.50
CA PRO A 285 5.13 20.56 -6.94
C PRO A 285 4.13 21.43 -6.19
N GLY A 286 4.63 22.29 -5.31
CA GLY A 286 3.83 23.28 -4.57
C GLY A 286 3.18 22.75 -3.31
N ASP A 287 2.25 23.53 -2.74
CA ASP A 287 1.67 23.33 -1.41
C ASP A 287 0.30 22.66 -1.42
N GLU A 288 -0.19 22.27 -2.60
CA GLU A 288 -1.48 21.59 -2.70
C GLU A 288 -1.43 20.25 -1.94
N PRO A 289 -2.56 19.85 -1.34
CA PRO A 289 -2.67 18.59 -0.64
C PRO A 289 -2.38 17.42 -1.56
N ASP A 290 -1.34 16.66 -1.24
CA ASP A 290 -0.92 15.47 -1.97
C ASP A 290 -0.62 14.35 -0.96
N PRO A 291 -1.37 13.23 -0.98
CA PRO A 291 -1.10 12.07 -0.13
C PRO A 291 0.31 11.50 -0.33
N GLY A 292 0.88 11.62 -1.54
CA GLY A 292 2.24 11.17 -1.86
C GLY A 292 3.30 11.80 -0.96
N LYS A 293 3.13 13.06 -0.53
CA LYS A 293 4.05 13.74 0.39
C LYS A 293 4.14 13.07 1.77
N PHE A 294 3.05 12.44 2.24
CA PHE A 294 3.08 11.67 3.48
C PHE A 294 3.57 10.24 3.28
N ILE A 295 3.37 9.68 2.08
CA ILE A 295 3.98 8.40 1.71
C ILE A 295 5.50 8.57 1.60
N ASP A 296 5.99 9.70 1.07
CA ASP A 296 7.42 10.05 1.03
C ASP A 296 8.03 10.12 2.44
N LEU A 297 7.34 10.76 3.40
CA LEU A 297 7.75 10.74 4.80
C LEU A 297 7.73 9.31 5.39
N ASN A 298 6.79 8.47 4.97
CA ASN A 298 6.78 7.07 5.39
C ASN A 298 7.99 6.31 4.84
N MET A 299 8.39 6.56 3.60
CA MET A 299 9.63 5.98 3.05
C MET A 299 10.86 6.42 3.86
N LEU A 300 10.97 7.72 4.20
CA LEU A 300 12.05 8.23 5.05
C LEU A 300 12.10 7.55 6.43
N VAL A 301 10.94 7.24 7.02
CA VAL A 301 10.83 6.60 8.34
C VAL A 301 11.14 5.11 8.27
N MET A 302 10.69 4.44 7.21
CA MET A 302 10.63 2.97 7.15
C MET A 302 11.75 2.33 6.33
N THR A 303 12.34 3.04 5.35
CA THR A 303 13.22 2.39 4.37
C THR A 303 14.56 3.11 4.24
N THR A 304 15.63 2.35 3.98
CA THR A 304 16.97 2.90 3.78
C THR A 304 17.11 3.48 2.37
N GLY A 305 16.94 4.81 2.26
CA GLY A 305 17.07 5.56 1.01
C GLY A 305 15.82 5.57 0.13
N GLY A 306 14.72 4.94 0.57
CA GLY A 306 13.45 4.99 -0.13
C GLY A 306 12.84 6.38 -0.14
N ARG A 307 12.13 6.70 -1.22
CA ARG A 307 11.51 8.01 -1.45
C ARG A 307 10.49 7.97 -2.58
N GLU A 308 9.50 8.81 -2.49
CA GLU A 308 8.68 9.15 -3.63
C GLU A 308 9.41 10.14 -4.54
N ARG A 309 9.04 10.15 -5.83
CA ARG A 309 9.73 10.94 -6.84
C ARG A 309 8.76 11.85 -7.60
N CYS A 310 9.23 13.01 -8.03
CA CYS A 310 8.51 13.85 -8.98
C CYS A 310 8.80 13.43 -10.43
N GLU A 311 8.01 13.94 -11.40
CA GLU A 311 8.20 13.61 -12.81
C GLU A 311 9.63 13.81 -13.32
N PRO A 312 10.34 14.94 -13.07
CA PRO A 312 11.71 15.12 -13.50
C PRO A 312 12.67 14.05 -12.97
N GLU A 313 12.48 13.57 -11.73
CA GLU A 313 13.30 12.52 -11.12
C GLU A 313 13.04 11.15 -11.76
N PHE A 314 11.77 10.82 -12.08
CA PHE A 314 11.43 9.62 -12.84
C PHE A 314 12.03 9.67 -14.25
N ARG A 315 11.95 10.82 -14.92
CA ARG A 315 12.51 11.01 -16.26
C ARG A 315 14.03 10.81 -16.28
N ASP A 316 14.75 11.36 -15.31
CA ASP A 316 16.19 11.16 -15.14
C ASP A 316 16.55 9.69 -14.83
N LEU A 317 15.81 9.06 -13.91
CA LEU A 317 16.01 7.67 -13.53
C LEU A 317 15.81 6.71 -14.72
N PHE A 318 14.74 6.92 -15.51
CA PHE A 318 14.43 6.13 -16.70
C PHE A 318 15.52 6.30 -17.76
N ALA A 319 15.92 7.54 -18.06
CA ALA A 319 16.97 7.82 -19.03
C ALA A 319 18.30 7.14 -18.67
N LYS A 320 18.70 7.20 -17.38
CA LYS A 320 19.91 6.52 -16.89
C LYS A 320 19.83 4.99 -16.96
N ALA A 321 18.61 4.44 -16.98
CA ALA A 321 18.36 3.01 -17.12
C ALA A 321 18.21 2.54 -18.57
N GLY A 322 18.22 3.46 -19.57
CA GLY A 322 18.05 3.15 -21.00
C GLY A 322 16.60 3.18 -21.46
N PHE A 323 15.73 3.91 -20.76
CA PHE A 323 14.33 4.10 -21.13
C PHE A 323 14.04 5.57 -21.45
N GLU A 324 13.13 5.80 -22.38
CA GLU A 324 12.45 7.09 -22.55
C GLU A 324 11.11 7.06 -21.77
N LEU A 325 10.90 7.97 -20.82
CA LEU A 325 9.61 8.15 -20.18
C LEU A 325 8.64 8.78 -21.18
N THR A 326 7.62 8.02 -21.60
CA THR A 326 6.67 8.43 -22.64
C THR A 326 5.44 9.13 -22.07
N ARG A 327 4.91 8.64 -20.95
CA ARG A 327 3.72 9.25 -20.33
C ARG A 327 3.59 8.89 -18.86
N ILE A 328 2.87 9.74 -18.13
CA ILE A 328 2.40 9.51 -16.76
C ILE A 328 0.87 9.57 -16.82
N VAL A 329 0.21 8.48 -16.46
CA VAL A 329 -1.24 8.34 -16.48
C VAL A 329 -1.75 8.34 -15.04
N PRO A 330 -2.42 9.42 -14.58
CA PRO A 330 -3.02 9.44 -13.25
C PRO A 330 -4.10 8.37 -13.12
N THR A 331 -4.24 7.80 -11.92
CA THR A 331 -5.34 6.88 -11.59
C THR A 331 -6.32 7.54 -10.62
N ALA A 332 -7.39 6.84 -10.27
CA ALA A 332 -8.33 7.28 -9.23
C ALA A 332 -7.73 7.21 -7.80
N THR A 333 -6.50 6.67 -7.65
CA THR A 333 -5.76 6.61 -6.39
C THR A 333 -4.58 7.60 -6.40
N PRO A 334 -3.84 7.77 -5.30
CA PRO A 334 -2.63 8.60 -5.30
C PRO A 334 -1.51 8.11 -6.24
N LYS A 335 -1.62 6.91 -6.81
CA LYS A 335 -0.62 6.35 -7.72
C LYS A 335 -0.91 6.75 -9.16
N SER A 336 0.14 6.79 -9.96
CA SER A 336 0.07 6.96 -11.41
C SER A 336 0.76 5.78 -12.09
N VAL A 337 0.36 5.50 -13.32
CA VAL A 337 1.08 4.58 -14.20
C VAL A 337 2.11 5.37 -14.99
N ILE A 338 3.38 5.07 -14.78
CA ILE A 338 4.54 5.74 -15.37
C ILE A 338 5.09 4.79 -16.43
N GLU A 339 4.91 5.14 -17.70
CA GLU A 339 5.33 4.32 -18.83
C GLU A 339 6.66 4.79 -19.40
N GLY A 340 7.55 3.85 -19.66
CA GLY A 340 8.75 4.06 -20.44
C GLY A 340 8.90 3.02 -21.55
N VAL A 341 9.52 3.44 -22.65
CA VAL A 341 9.92 2.56 -23.76
C VAL A 341 11.42 2.36 -23.75
N ARG A 342 11.87 1.19 -24.17
CA ARG A 342 13.29 0.87 -24.29
C ARG A 342 13.92 1.73 -25.40
N LEU A 343 15.08 2.37 -25.11
CA LEU A 343 15.93 3.08 -26.07
C LEU A 343 16.90 2.14 -26.78
#